data_29d6eff3065f7f7e82aea248789a760b
#
_entry.id   29d6eff3065f7f7e82aea248789a760b
#
_cell.length_a   1.000
_cell.length_b   1.000
_cell.length_c   1.000
_cell.angle_alpha   90.00
_cell.angle_beta   90.00
_cell.angle_gamma   90.00
#
_symmetry.space_group_name_H-M   'P 1'
#
loop_
_entity.id
_entity.type
_entity.pdbx_description
1 polymer ?
#
loop_
_entity_poly.entity_id
_entity_poly.type
_entity_poly.pdbx_seq_one_letter_code
_entity_poly.pdbx_strand_id
1 'polypeptide(L)'
;MHNVIKNILRFIFILFLIFLSLPIFSRSYAFRGLSVTEGLSDLVVNAIYKDSLGYVWLGTGNSLECFDGIHFKHYLIPGSDEKLKRVNAIAEMPGNELWMGNGSGLWRVSKQKNSLEPIARETIGYAVRSLLHDGKGILYIGTERGLFIYKGGSLNQIMIDPNMLSAANSIGGLNLGEDGILWMATENGLYSLRLSDRKIEAYHNVMEEKHVCSFKNIARIGSMLYLGTMGQGIISFDTQTKEFARFVDVGCNVISSLSGDGKSLLYVGTDGNGVHFVSTDKKKVVRSMRHETGKDETLRSNSVYSVLVDKEGLIWVGFYQLGLDYTLYQSGLFSTYTYAPFFDSRDMPVRALAIKEKEKLIGSRDGLFYIDEENHRYKSFKAVSYTHLTLPTT
;
A
#
# COMPACT_ATOMS: atom_id res chain seq x y z
N MET A 1 -9.73 4.44 -61.13
CA MET A 1 -10.46 4.33 -59.84
C MET A 1 -10.03 3.09 -59.03
N HIS A 2 -9.99 1.90 -59.63
CA HIS A 2 -9.64 0.65 -58.92
C HIS A 2 -8.22 0.61 -58.31
N ASN A 3 -7.20 1.15 -59.03
CA ASN A 3 -5.81 1.21 -58.52
C ASN A 3 -5.60 2.22 -57.38
N VAL A 4 -6.37 3.30 -57.32
CA VAL A 4 -6.29 4.32 -56.28
C VAL A 4 -6.85 3.74 -54.98
N ILE A 5 -7.98 3.02 -55.03
CA ILE A 5 -8.61 2.35 -53.86
C ILE A 5 -7.65 1.27 -53.29
N LYS A 6 -6.97 0.50 -54.17
CA LYS A 6 -6.03 -0.53 -53.74
C LYS A 6 -4.79 0.04 -53.05
N ASN A 7 -4.31 1.21 -53.48
CA ASN A 7 -3.19 1.88 -52.84
C ASN A 7 -3.59 2.52 -51.51
N ILE A 8 -4.77 3.07 -51.40
CA ILE A 8 -5.34 3.59 -50.12
C ILE A 8 -5.48 2.47 -49.10
N LEU A 9 -6.04 1.33 -49.48
CA LEU A 9 -6.20 0.15 -48.63
C LEU A 9 -4.83 -0.41 -48.17
N ARG A 10 -3.82 -0.44 -49.07
CA ARG A 10 -2.44 -0.82 -48.69
C ARG A 10 -1.83 0.16 -47.67
N PHE A 11 -2.02 1.47 -47.87
CA PHE A 11 -1.53 2.49 -46.97
C PHE A 11 -2.17 2.40 -45.58
N ILE A 12 -3.49 2.19 -45.54
CA ILE A 12 -4.22 1.98 -44.27
C ILE A 12 -3.76 0.70 -43.58
N PHE A 13 -3.49 -0.38 -44.32
CA PHE A 13 -3.00 -1.64 -43.77
C PHE A 13 -1.55 -1.51 -43.21
N ILE A 14 -0.71 -0.75 -43.89
CA ILE A 14 0.67 -0.44 -43.40
C ILE A 14 0.61 0.43 -42.15
N LEU A 15 -0.26 1.44 -42.10
CA LEU A 15 -0.49 2.28 -40.93
C LEU A 15 -1.03 1.45 -39.73
N PHE A 16 -1.92 0.50 -40.00
CA PHE A 16 -2.43 -0.43 -38.99
C PHE A 16 -1.35 -1.38 -38.46
N LEU A 17 -0.46 -1.88 -39.33
CA LEU A 17 0.71 -2.69 -38.92
C LEU A 17 1.73 -1.87 -38.11
N ILE A 18 1.95 -0.61 -38.46
CA ILE A 18 2.80 0.30 -37.68
C ILE A 18 2.19 0.58 -36.30
N PHE A 19 0.86 0.75 -36.21
CA PHE A 19 0.16 0.90 -34.93
C PHE A 19 0.23 -0.37 -34.05
N LEU A 20 0.21 -1.56 -34.67
CA LEU A 20 0.37 -2.85 -33.97
C LEU A 20 1.82 -3.10 -33.51
N SER A 21 2.81 -2.47 -34.14
CA SER A 21 4.22 -2.60 -33.79
C SER A 21 4.72 -1.56 -32.78
N LEU A 22 3.85 -0.64 -32.31
CA LEU A 22 4.21 0.22 -31.21
C LEU A 22 4.44 -0.67 -29.97
N PRO A 23 5.64 -0.70 -29.40
CA PRO A 23 5.87 -1.48 -28.20
C PRO A 23 4.89 -0.96 -27.14
N ILE A 24 3.97 -1.82 -26.72
CA ILE A 24 3.23 -1.59 -25.48
C ILE A 24 4.31 -1.68 -24.42
N PHE A 25 4.84 -0.52 -24.00
CA PHE A 25 5.72 -0.44 -22.84
C PHE A 25 4.90 -0.97 -21.65
N SER A 26 5.03 -2.26 -21.41
CA SER A 26 4.61 -2.85 -20.14
C SER A 26 5.48 -2.21 -19.07
N ARG A 27 4.90 -1.28 -18.32
CA ARG A 27 5.58 -0.67 -17.17
C ARG A 27 5.79 -1.78 -16.16
N SER A 28 7.02 -2.29 -16.06
CA SER A 28 7.38 -3.22 -14.99
C SER A 28 7.65 -2.41 -13.72
N TYR A 29 7.20 -2.94 -12.59
CA TYR A 29 7.55 -2.41 -11.27
C TYR A 29 8.57 -3.36 -10.66
N ALA A 30 9.71 -2.83 -10.28
CA ALA A 30 10.66 -3.57 -9.47
C ALA A 30 10.32 -3.33 -7.99
N PHE A 31 10.06 -4.39 -7.25
CA PHE A 31 9.82 -4.33 -5.82
C PHE A 31 11.11 -4.55 -5.04
N ARG A 32 11.31 -3.75 -4.01
CA ARG A 32 12.35 -3.94 -3.00
C ARG A 32 11.69 -4.33 -1.69
N GLY A 33 12.11 -5.47 -1.14
CA GLY A 33 11.62 -5.97 0.13
C GLY A 33 12.41 -5.39 1.30
N LEU A 34 11.71 -5.07 2.38
CA LEU A 34 12.26 -4.71 3.67
C LEU A 34 11.70 -5.67 4.72
N SER A 35 12.59 -6.30 5.46
CA SER A 35 12.28 -7.33 6.47
C SER A 35 13.16 -7.13 7.72
N VAL A 36 13.22 -8.13 8.57
CA VAL A 36 14.11 -8.11 9.74
C VAL A 36 15.59 -8.01 9.38
N THR A 37 15.98 -8.46 8.19
CA THR A 37 17.36 -8.33 7.69
C THR A 37 17.74 -6.89 7.39
N GLU A 38 16.77 -6.06 7.00
CA GLU A 38 16.95 -4.63 6.76
C GLU A 38 16.68 -3.79 8.03
N GLY A 39 16.33 -4.43 9.15
CA GLY A 39 16.15 -3.77 10.45
C GLY A 39 14.72 -3.56 10.90
N LEU A 40 13.72 -4.11 10.18
CA LEU A 40 12.32 -4.10 10.64
C LEU A 40 12.17 -5.01 11.87
N SER A 41 11.46 -4.58 12.92
CA SER A 41 11.34 -5.37 14.17
C SER A 41 10.24 -6.42 14.13
N ASP A 42 9.26 -6.28 13.23
CA ASP A 42 8.14 -7.21 13.08
C ASP A 42 7.73 -7.32 11.61
N LEU A 43 7.40 -8.52 11.18
CA LEU A 43 7.04 -8.83 9.80
C LEU A 43 5.56 -8.54 9.46
N VAL A 44 4.73 -8.23 10.46
CA VAL A 44 3.32 -7.85 10.26
C VAL A 44 3.21 -6.34 10.12
N VAL A 45 2.88 -5.82 8.94
CA VAL A 45 2.74 -4.39 8.68
C VAL A 45 1.28 -4.05 8.43
N ASN A 46 0.63 -3.46 9.46
CA ASN A 46 -0.82 -3.17 9.44
C ASN A 46 -1.16 -1.78 8.93
N ALA A 47 -0.27 -0.81 9.16
CA ALA A 47 -0.47 0.58 8.76
C ALA A 47 0.81 1.15 8.16
N ILE A 48 0.66 1.93 7.11
CA ILE A 48 1.75 2.66 6.45
C ILE A 48 1.30 4.12 6.33
N TYR A 49 2.16 5.03 6.76
CA TYR A 49 1.92 6.47 6.67
C TYR A 49 3.20 7.19 6.24
N LYS A 50 3.12 8.11 5.29
CA LYS A 50 4.24 9.00 4.92
C LYS A 50 3.97 10.39 5.48
N ASP A 51 4.86 10.85 6.35
CA ASP A 51 4.70 12.16 6.98
C ASP A 51 5.08 13.30 6.02
N SER A 52 4.79 14.53 6.43
CA SER A 52 5.05 15.73 5.63
C SER A 52 6.54 16.01 5.42
N LEU A 53 7.42 15.38 6.20
CA LEU A 53 8.88 15.45 6.07
C LEU A 53 9.44 14.37 5.14
N GLY A 54 8.60 13.42 4.69
CA GLY A 54 8.97 12.33 3.78
C GLY A 54 9.38 11.03 4.46
N TYR A 55 9.38 10.95 5.80
CA TYR A 55 9.60 9.69 6.52
C TYR A 55 8.41 8.75 6.38
N VAL A 56 8.70 7.45 6.25
CA VAL A 56 7.67 6.41 6.18
C VAL A 56 7.53 5.76 7.55
N TRP A 57 6.34 5.85 8.09
CA TRP A 57 5.98 5.28 9.39
C TRP A 57 5.22 3.98 9.19
N LEU A 58 5.63 2.95 9.93
CA LEU A 58 5.07 1.62 9.86
C LEU A 58 4.47 1.23 11.21
N GLY A 59 3.19 0.95 11.19
CA GLY A 59 2.49 0.32 12.31
C GLY A 59 2.56 -1.19 12.17
N THR A 60 3.28 -1.85 13.06
CA THR A 60 3.45 -3.29 13.01
C THR A 60 2.56 -4.04 14.02
N GLY A 61 2.74 -5.35 14.12
CA GLY A 61 2.05 -6.18 15.09
C GLY A 61 2.40 -5.84 16.53
N ASN A 62 3.59 -5.27 16.78
CA ASN A 62 4.11 -5.05 18.12
C ASN A 62 4.94 -3.76 18.31
N SER A 63 5.09 -2.92 17.29
CA SER A 63 5.92 -1.71 17.33
C SER A 63 5.41 -0.61 16.40
N LEU A 64 5.90 0.61 16.62
CA LEU A 64 5.85 1.71 15.66
C LEU A 64 7.27 1.98 15.17
N GLU A 65 7.45 2.07 13.86
CA GLU A 65 8.75 2.24 13.24
C GLU A 65 8.76 3.41 12.26
N CYS A 66 9.90 4.09 12.18
CA CYS A 66 10.16 5.16 11.23
C CYS A 66 11.28 4.73 10.29
N PHE A 67 11.03 4.77 9.00
CA PHE A 67 12.01 4.49 7.94
C PHE A 67 12.42 5.78 7.25
N ASP A 68 13.73 6.07 7.22
CA ASP A 68 14.29 7.28 6.62
C ASP A 68 14.73 7.09 5.15
N GLY A 69 14.50 5.90 4.59
CA GLY A 69 14.96 5.48 3.26
C GLY A 69 16.16 4.53 3.31
N ILE A 70 16.84 4.43 4.47
CA ILE A 70 18.03 3.59 4.68
C ILE A 70 17.90 2.75 5.96
N HIS A 71 17.50 3.38 7.07
CA HIS A 71 17.49 2.77 8.39
C HIS A 71 16.09 2.80 9.02
N PHE A 72 15.83 1.82 9.89
CA PHE A 72 14.66 1.80 10.75
C PHE A 72 14.99 2.35 12.13
N LYS A 73 14.08 3.16 12.66
CA LYS A 73 14.10 3.66 14.01
C LYS A 73 12.85 3.18 14.74
N HIS A 74 13.06 2.52 15.88
CA HIS A 74 12.00 1.91 16.70
C HIS A 74 11.53 2.86 17.78
N TYR A 75 10.21 2.96 17.98
CA TYR A 75 9.60 3.77 19.03
C TYR A 75 8.97 2.87 20.09
N LEU A 76 9.44 3.00 21.33
CA LEU A 76 9.08 2.15 22.45
C LEU A 76 8.27 2.92 23.51
N ILE A 77 7.59 2.18 24.38
CA ILE A 77 6.95 2.74 25.58
C ILE A 77 8.06 2.98 26.62
N PRO A 78 8.21 4.21 27.16
CA PRO A 78 9.24 4.49 28.15
C PRO A 78 9.08 3.66 29.41
N GLY A 79 10.17 3.04 29.86
CA GLY A 79 10.22 2.31 31.14
C GLY A 79 9.42 1.00 31.16
N SER A 80 9.10 0.48 29.98
CA SER A 80 8.38 -0.80 29.85
C SER A 80 9.09 -1.68 28.81
N ASP A 81 9.28 -2.93 29.15
CA ASP A 81 9.68 -3.99 28.21
C ASP A 81 8.47 -4.57 27.47
N GLU A 82 7.25 -4.04 27.73
CA GLU A 82 6.04 -4.49 27.07
C GLU A 82 6.05 -4.07 25.60
N LYS A 83 5.86 -5.04 24.74
CA LYS A 83 5.61 -4.79 23.31
C LYS A 83 4.32 -4.02 23.14
N LEU A 84 4.32 -3.10 22.18
CA LEU A 84 3.08 -2.46 21.78
C LEU A 84 2.08 -3.52 21.32
N LYS A 85 0.80 -3.30 21.60
CA LYS A 85 -0.23 -4.03 20.89
C LYS A 85 -0.30 -3.51 19.46
N ARG A 86 -0.80 -4.34 18.57
CA ARG A 86 -0.97 -4.06 17.14
C ARG A 86 -1.28 -2.59 16.84
N VAL A 87 -0.43 -1.92 16.09
CA VAL A 87 -0.63 -0.55 15.61
C VAL A 87 -1.51 -0.59 14.36
N ASN A 88 -2.68 0.06 14.42
CA ASN A 88 -3.69 -0.01 13.36
C ASN A 88 -3.79 1.25 12.52
N ALA A 89 -3.46 2.41 13.08
CA ALA A 89 -3.65 3.69 12.42
C ALA A 89 -2.57 4.69 12.84
N ILE A 90 -2.18 5.55 11.91
CA ILE A 90 -1.20 6.61 12.09
C ILE A 90 -1.75 7.88 11.43
N ALA A 91 -1.60 9.03 12.08
CA ALA A 91 -2.00 10.32 11.54
C ALA A 91 -1.03 11.41 11.96
N GLU A 92 -0.85 12.41 11.11
CA GLU A 92 -0.05 13.60 11.38
C GLU A 92 -0.97 14.78 11.71
N MET A 93 -0.68 15.45 12.82
CA MET A 93 -1.31 16.66 13.28
C MET A 93 -0.49 17.89 12.90
N PRO A 94 -1.04 19.13 12.98
CA PRO A 94 -0.27 20.35 12.72
C PRO A 94 1.01 20.43 13.54
N GLY A 95 2.08 20.97 12.94
CA GLY A 95 3.39 21.04 13.58
C GLY A 95 4.20 19.74 13.47
N ASN A 96 3.87 18.87 12.53
CA ASN A 96 4.54 17.57 12.29
C ASN A 96 4.45 16.64 13.50
N GLU A 97 3.43 16.80 14.32
CA GLU A 97 3.18 15.94 15.46
C GLU A 97 2.51 14.65 15.00
N LEU A 98 3.13 13.51 15.26
CA LEU A 98 2.62 12.22 14.82
C LEU A 98 1.86 11.52 15.95
N TRP A 99 0.71 10.98 15.62
CA TRP A 99 -0.16 10.24 16.52
C TRP A 99 -0.42 8.85 15.98
N MET A 100 -0.53 7.87 16.87
CA MET A 100 -0.85 6.49 16.49
C MET A 100 -1.95 5.91 17.36
N GLY A 101 -2.75 5.03 16.75
CA GLY A 101 -3.75 4.21 17.41
C GLY A 101 -3.36 2.74 17.41
N ASN A 102 -3.47 2.10 18.58
CA ASN A 102 -3.19 0.67 18.71
C ASN A 102 -4.28 -0.08 19.47
N GLY A 103 -4.07 -1.36 19.77
CA GLY A 103 -5.00 -2.18 20.55
C GLY A 103 -5.18 -1.77 22.01
N SER A 104 -4.46 -0.76 22.51
CA SER A 104 -4.54 -0.26 23.89
C SER A 104 -4.97 1.20 24.00
N GLY A 105 -5.15 1.89 22.87
CA GLY A 105 -5.56 3.29 22.87
C GLY A 105 -4.79 4.19 21.92
N LEU A 106 -4.73 5.48 22.28
CA LEU A 106 -4.13 6.56 21.48
C LEU A 106 -2.81 7.00 22.08
N TRP A 107 -1.83 7.23 21.22
CA TRP A 107 -0.45 7.59 21.59
C TRP A 107 0.05 8.74 20.72
N ARG A 108 0.89 9.58 21.30
CA ARG A 108 1.65 10.62 20.61
C ARG A 108 3.11 10.21 20.50
N VAL A 109 3.73 10.49 19.37
CA VAL A 109 5.12 10.19 19.10
C VAL A 109 6.00 11.37 19.59
N SER A 110 6.83 11.13 20.56
CA SER A 110 7.88 12.06 20.99
C SER A 110 9.15 11.83 20.17
N LYS A 111 9.34 12.62 19.10
CA LYS A 111 10.53 12.52 18.23
C LYS A 111 11.82 12.86 19.00
N GLN A 112 11.74 13.74 19.98
CA GLN A 112 12.90 14.15 20.80
C GLN A 112 13.36 13.03 21.75
N LYS A 113 12.40 12.34 22.38
CA LYS A 113 12.68 11.28 23.36
C LYS A 113 12.78 9.88 22.73
N ASN A 114 12.50 9.75 21.41
CA ASN A 114 12.33 8.46 20.72
C ASN A 114 11.36 7.51 21.43
N SER A 115 10.27 8.05 21.92
CA SER A 115 9.34 7.34 22.79
C SER A 115 7.90 7.68 22.46
N LEU A 116 6.99 6.89 23.00
CA LEU A 116 5.56 7.06 22.88
C LEU A 116 4.99 7.58 24.19
N GLU A 117 4.13 8.59 24.07
CA GLU A 117 3.40 9.17 25.19
C GLU A 117 1.92 8.81 25.06
N PRO A 118 1.29 8.16 26.07
CA PRO A 118 -0.13 7.85 26.00
C PRO A 118 -0.97 9.12 26.09
N ILE A 119 -2.02 9.19 25.28
CA ILE A 119 -2.99 10.28 25.30
C ILE A 119 -4.28 9.77 25.92
N ALA A 120 -4.70 10.41 27.01
CA ALA A 120 -5.97 10.14 27.68
C ALA A 120 -6.24 8.63 27.90
N ARG A 121 -5.24 7.90 28.40
CA ARG A 121 -5.28 6.44 28.60
C ARG A 121 -6.50 5.99 29.43
N GLU A 122 -6.91 6.80 30.38
CA GLU A 122 -8.09 6.53 31.23
C GLU A 122 -9.39 6.67 30.46
N THR A 123 -9.41 7.48 29.38
CA THR A 123 -10.59 7.75 28.56
C THR A 123 -10.64 6.86 27.33
N ILE A 124 -9.49 6.60 26.68
CA ILE A 124 -9.40 5.69 25.52
C ILE A 124 -8.56 4.47 25.93
N GLY A 125 -9.17 3.57 26.68
CA GLY A 125 -8.59 2.25 27.01
C GLY A 125 -8.97 1.16 26.00
N TYR A 126 -9.48 1.53 24.82
CA TYR A 126 -10.01 0.62 23.79
C TYR A 126 -9.14 0.61 22.56
N ALA A 127 -9.28 -0.43 21.74
CA ALA A 127 -8.56 -0.50 20.47
C ALA A 127 -8.98 0.66 19.55
N VAL A 128 -7.99 1.48 19.17
CA VAL A 128 -8.13 2.48 18.12
C VAL A 128 -7.89 1.79 16.78
N ARG A 129 -8.83 1.92 15.85
CA ARG A 129 -8.81 1.24 14.56
C ARG A 129 -8.55 2.19 13.39
N SER A 130 -8.97 3.45 13.51
CA SER A 130 -8.80 4.45 12.47
C SER A 130 -8.55 5.84 13.05
N LEU A 131 -7.75 6.63 12.37
CA LEU A 131 -7.46 8.02 12.68
C LEU A 131 -7.68 8.87 11.43
N LEU A 132 -8.32 10.01 11.59
CA LEU A 132 -8.55 10.97 10.51
C LEU A 132 -8.37 12.39 11.04
N HIS A 133 -7.38 13.11 10.50
CA HIS A 133 -7.16 14.53 10.77
C HIS A 133 -7.87 15.38 9.72
N ASP A 134 -8.54 16.45 10.13
CA ASP A 134 -9.33 17.34 9.23
C ASP A 134 -8.50 18.42 8.53
N GLY A 135 -7.19 18.45 8.76
CA GLY A 135 -6.31 19.52 8.28
C GLY A 135 -6.41 20.85 9.06
N LYS A 136 -7.34 20.96 10.04
CA LYS A 136 -7.61 22.17 10.82
C LYS A 136 -7.40 22.01 12.33
N GLY A 137 -6.81 20.86 12.75
CA GLY A 137 -6.48 20.58 14.15
C GLY A 137 -7.49 19.74 14.90
N ILE A 138 -8.47 19.14 14.23
CA ILE A 138 -9.39 18.16 14.81
C ILE A 138 -8.96 16.75 14.37
N LEU A 139 -8.79 15.85 15.34
CA LEU A 139 -8.55 14.43 15.10
C LEU A 139 -9.80 13.63 15.44
N TYR A 140 -10.31 12.91 14.44
CA TYR A 140 -11.36 11.90 14.61
C TYR A 140 -10.73 10.54 14.83
N ILE A 141 -11.18 9.83 15.85
CA ILE A 141 -10.60 8.60 16.35
C ILE A 141 -11.68 7.53 16.36
N GLY A 142 -11.63 6.61 15.41
CA GLY A 142 -12.52 5.45 15.36
C GLY A 142 -11.99 4.33 16.24
N THR A 143 -12.82 3.90 17.17
CA THR A 143 -12.48 2.83 18.11
C THR A 143 -13.46 1.66 18.01
N GLU A 144 -13.23 0.60 18.78
CA GLU A 144 -14.20 -0.48 18.97
C GLU A 144 -15.39 -0.10 19.90
N ARG A 145 -15.35 1.11 20.48
CA ARG A 145 -16.36 1.62 21.44
C ARG A 145 -16.86 3.03 21.09
N GLY A 146 -16.99 3.33 19.80
CA GLY A 146 -17.50 4.60 19.31
C GLY A 146 -16.43 5.52 18.76
N LEU A 147 -16.87 6.72 18.42
CA LEU A 147 -16.05 7.79 17.89
C LEU A 147 -15.54 8.68 19.02
N PHE A 148 -14.27 8.99 19.01
CA PHE A 148 -13.72 10.09 19.81
C PHE A 148 -13.29 11.24 18.92
N ILE A 149 -13.48 12.46 19.40
CA ILE A 149 -13.08 13.69 18.73
C ILE A 149 -12.11 14.43 19.66
N TYR A 150 -10.87 14.59 19.20
CA TYR A 150 -9.87 15.40 19.88
C TYR A 150 -9.78 16.78 19.25
N LYS A 151 -9.93 17.83 20.06
CA LYS A 151 -9.81 19.23 19.63
C LYS A 151 -9.26 20.09 20.76
N GLY A 152 -8.14 20.80 20.52
CA GLY A 152 -7.59 21.77 21.45
C GLY A 152 -7.32 21.21 22.86
N GLY A 153 -6.83 19.99 22.98
CA GLY A 153 -6.57 19.33 24.27
C GLY A 153 -7.79 18.61 24.89
N SER A 154 -9.00 18.82 24.36
CA SER A 154 -10.22 18.17 24.84
C SER A 154 -10.57 16.95 24.01
N LEU A 155 -11.03 15.89 24.67
CA LEU A 155 -11.45 14.64 24.05
C LEU A 155 -12.93 14.39 24.38
N ASN A 156 -13.74 14.22 23.33
CA ASN A 156 -15.18 13.97 23.46
C ASN A 156 -15.54 12.65 22.79
N GLN A 157 -16.30 11.80 23.48
CA GLN A 157 -16.82 10.55 22.92
C GLN A 157 -18.23 10.75 22.33
N ILE A 158 -18.48 10.12 21.21
CA ILE A 158 -19.80 10.00 20.57
C ILE A 158 -20.08 8.51 20.37
N MET A 159 -21.15 8.03 20.98
CA MET A 159 -21.67 6.68 20.79
C MET A 159 -22.65 6.69 19.62
N ILE A 160 -22.52 5.74 18.70
CA ILE A 160 -23.49 5.53 17.61
C ILE A 160 -24.72 4.81 18.16
N ASP A 161 -24.48 3.81 18.99
CA ASP A 161 -25.50 3.04 19.70
C ASP A 161 -25.26 3.18 21.20
N PRO A 162 -26.32 3.43 22.04
CA PRO A 162 -26.19 3.49 23.48
C PRO A 162 -25.61 2.22 24.10
N ASN A 163 -25.83 1.06 23.49
CA ASN A 163 -25.15 -0.17 23.89
C ASN A 163 -23.67 -0.13 23.45
N MET A 164 -22.79 0.03 24.43
CA MET A 164 -21.34 0.13 24.19
C MET A 164 -20.76 -1.07 23.40
N LEU A 165 -21.35 -2.25 23.54
CA LEU A 165 -20.92 -3.49 22.86
C LEU A 165 -21.50 -3.65 21.47
N SER A 166 -22.34 -2.72 21.01
CA SER A 166 -22.94 -2.77 19.68
C SER A 166 -21.86 -2.73 18.59
N ALA A 167 -22.01 -3.56 17.59
CA ALA A 167 -21.15 -3.57 16.39
C ALA A 167 -21.18 -2.23 15.63
N ALA A 168 -22.22 -1.40 15.81
CA ALA A 168 -22.29 -0.04 15.30
C ALA A 168 -21.19 0.86 15.86
N ASN A 169 -20.76 0.64 17.11
CA ASN A 169 -19.71 1.40 17.76
C ASN A 169 -18.29 0.97 17.34
N SER A 170 -18.16 -0.15 16.63
CA SER A 170 -16.88 -0.65 16.14
C SER A 170 -16.54 0.00 14.80
N ILE A 171 -15.78 1.09 14.84
CA ILE A 171 -15.49 1.94 13.68
C ILE A 171 -14.14 1.56 13.06
N GLY A 172 -14.19 0.90 11.89
CA GLY A 172 -13.00 0.46 11.17
C GLY A 172 -12.37 1.53 10.28
N GLY A 173 -13.19 2.43 9.70
CA GLY A 173 -12.73 3.47 8.79
C GLY A 173 -13.50 4.78 8.92
N LEU A 174 -12.82 5.89 8.65
CA LEU A 174 -13.35 7.24 8.73
C LEU A 174 -13.09 7.99 7.43
N ASN A 175 -14.06 8.80 6.99
CA ASN A 175 -13.89 9.72 5.86
C ASN A 175 -14.70 11.00 6.10
N LEU A 176 -14.06 12.16 5.98
CA LEU A 176 -14.70 13.45 6.13
C LEU A 176 -15.02 14.05 4.76
N GLY A 177 -16.30 14.37 4.54
CA GLY A 177 -16.76 15.07 3.36
C GLY A 177 -16.56 16.60 3.46
N GLU A 178 -16.48 17.26 2.32
CA GLU A 178 -16.42 18.72 2.24
C GLU A 178 -17.69 19.40 2.78
N ASP A 179 -18.81 18.66 2.78
CA ASP A 179 -20.11 19.03 3.33
C ASP A 179 -20.19 19.01 4.86
N GLY A 180 -19.08 18.70 5.54
CA GLY A 180 -19.03 18.59 6.99
C GLY A 180 -19.72 17.34 7.52
N ILE A 181 -19.88 16.31 6.70
CA ILE A 181 -20.39 15.00 7.10
C ILE A 181 -19.21 14.05 7.30
N LEU A 182 -19.08 13.51 8.50
CA LEU A 182 -18.14 12.44 8.82
C LEU A 182 -18.79 11.09 8.56
N TRP A 183 -18.25 10.33 7.64
CA TRP A 183 -18.68 8.98 7.30
C TRP A 183 -17.88 7.95 8.12
N MET A 184 -18.59 6.98 8.68
CA MET A 184 -18.05 5.96 9.58
C MET A 184 -18.39 4.56 9.05
N ALA A 185 -17.37 3.83 8.59
CA ALA A 185 -17.48 2.42 8.23
C ALA A 185 -17.41 1.58 9.50
N THR A 186 -18.47 0.82 9.81
CA THR A 186 -18.58 0.07 11.06
C THR A 186 -18.84 -1.42 10.80
N GLU A 187 -18.74 -2.23 11.85
CA GLU A 187 -19.10 -3.65 11.77
C GLU A 187 -20.62 -3.88 11.61
N ASN A 188 -21.46 -2.84 11.72
CA ASN A 188 -22.92 -2.89 11.54
C ASN A 188 -23.41 -1.91 10.47
N GLY A 189 -22.67 -1.70 9.40
CA GLY A 189 -23.08 -0.84 8.29
C GLY A 189 -22.31 0.46 8.20
N LEU A 190 -22.84 1.39 7.41
CA LEU A 190 -22.31 2.72 7.18
C LEU A 190 -23.12 3.73 7.99
N TYR A 191 -22.44 4.63 8.68
CA TYR A 191 -23.07 5.73 9.41
C TYR A 191 -22.52 7.07 8.97
N SER A 192 -23.35 8.10 9.02
CA SER A 192 -22.93 9.49 8.87
C SER A 192 -23.16 10.27 10.14
N LEU A 193 -22.21 11.16 10.48
CA LEU A 193 -22.33 12.14 11.53
C LEU A 193 -22.24 13.52 10.91
N ARG A 194 -23.32 14.31 10.94
CA ARG A 194 -23.28 15.72 10.57
C ARG A 194 -22.67 16.52 11.71
N LEU A 195 -21.53 17.16 11.44
CA LEU A 195 -20.73 17.82 12.49
C LEU A 195 -21.41 19.09 13.06
N SER A 196 -22.32 19.73 12.30
CA SER A 196 -23.00 20.98 12.71
C SER A 196 -24.02 20.79 13.83
N ASP A 197 -24.78 19.70 13.79
CA ASP A 197 -25.89 19.40 14.73
C ASP A 197 -25.73 18.07 15.43
N ARG A 198 -24.65 17.34 15.16
CA ARG A 198 -24.33 16.00 15.69
C ARG A 198 -25.38 14.93 15.36
N LYS A 199 -26.13 15.12 14.30
CA LYS A 199 -27.13 14.14 13.85
C LYS A 199 -26.41 12.94 13.24
N ILE A 200 -26.75 11.74 13.71
CA ILE A 200 -26.27 10.45 13.18
C ILE A 200 -27.38 9.83 12.34
N GLU A 201 -27.01 9.32 11.15
CA GLU A 201 -27.90 8.56 10.29
C GLU A 201 -27.24 7.23 9.93
N ALA A 202 -28.05 6.16 9.91
CA ALA A 202 -27.59 4.79 9.61
C ALA A 202 -27.97 4.39 8.18
N TYR A 203 -27.06 3.71 7.50
CA TYR A 203 -27.27 3.13 6.17
C TYR A 203 -26.84 1.68 6.20
N HIS A 204 -27.82 0.78 6.00
CA HIS A 204 -27.58 -0.65 6.05
C HIS A 204 -27.70 -1.25 4.66
N ASN A 205 -26.62 -1.91 4.22
CA ASN A 205 -26.69 -2.76 3.03
C ASN A 205 -27.07 -4.17 3.47
N VAL A 206 -28.27 -4.59 3.10
CA VAL A 206 -28.77 -5.94 3.35
C VAL A 206 -28.66 -6.70 2.03
N MET A 207 -27.53 -7.39 1.82
CA MET A 207 -27.34 -8.28 0.68
C MET A 207 -27.76 -9.71 1.06
N GLU A 208 -28.33 -10.39 0.12
CA GLU A 208 -28.75 -11.81 -0.07
C GLU A 208 -29.03 -12.69 1.18
N GLU A 209 -28.46 -12.41 2.38
CA GLU A 209 -28.57 -13.28 3.56
C GLU A 209 -29.19 -12.63 4.80
N LYS A 210 -29.88 -11.49 4.66
CA LYS A 210 -30.48 -10.73 5.78
C LYS A 210 -29.48 -10.20 6.83
N HIS A 211 -28.16 -10.30 6.60
CA HIS A 211 -27.16 -9.74 7.48
C HIS A 211 -26.68 -8.39 6.98
N VAL A 212 -26.51 -7.44 7.89
CA VAL A 212 -25.94 -6.13 7.60
C VAL A 212 -24.46 -6.29 7.27
N CYS A 213 -23.99 -5.68 6.17
CA CYS A 213 -22.60 -5.72 5.79
C CYS A 213 -21.70 -5.04 6.83
N SER A 214 -20.62 -5.72 7.20
CA SER A 214 -19.55 -5.16 8.00
C SER A 214 -18.53 -4.47 7.08
N PHE A 215 -18.26 -3.19 7.35
CA PHE A 215 -17.32 -2.38 6.60
C PHE A 215 -16.07 -2.09 7.44
N LYS A 216 -14.90 -2.39 6.89
CA LYS A 216 -13.62 -2.22 7.56
C LYS A 216 -12.85 -0.98 7.09
N ASN A 217 -12.94 -0.68 5.82
CA ASN A 217 -12.23 0.41 5.17
C ASN A 217 -13.21 1.29 4.41
N ILE A 218 -12.85 2.56 4.23
CA ILE A 218 -13.63 3.53 3.47
C ILE A 218 -12.70 4.44 2.67
N ALA A 219 -13.01 4.62 1.38
CA ALA A 219 -12.38 5.61 0.53
C ALA A 219 -13.46 6.43 -0.17
N ARG A 220 -13.17 7.70 -0.51
CA ARG A 220 -14.10 8.58 -1.20
C ARG A 220 -13.49 9.11 -2.49
N ILE A 221 -14.27 9.10 -3.57
CA ILE A 221 -13.96 9.80 -4.83
C ILE A 221 -15.23 10.50 -5.29
N GLY A 222 -15.22 11.82 -5.31
CA GLY A 222 -16.41 12.63 -5.60
C GLY A 222 -17.55 12.39 -4.61
N SER A 223 -18.75 12.08 -5.11
CA SER A 223 -19.92 11.72 -4.31
C SER A 223 -19.96 10.24 -3.88
N MET A 224 -19.08 9.42 -4.42
CA MET A 224 -19.08 7.99 -4.15
C MET A 224 -18.19 7.62 -2.97
N LEU A 225 -18.70 6.81 -2.07
CA LEU A 225 -17.92 6.08 -1.07
C LEU A 225 -17.70 4.65 -1.55
N TYR A 226 -16.49 4.16 -1.33
CA TYR A 226 -16.10 2.78 -1.59
C TYR A 226 -15.75 2.14 -0.26
N LEU A 227 -16.35 1.00 0.01
CA LEU A 227 -16.33 0.32 1.29
C LEU A 227 -15.71 -1.05 1.12
N GLY A 228 -14.65 -1.32 1.84
CA GLY A 228 -13.98 -2.62 1.88
C GLY A 228 -14.61 -3.54 2.92
N THR A 229 -14.94 -4.76 2.52
CA THR A 229 -15.57 -5.77 3.37
C THR A 229 -14.65 -6.97 3.66
N MET A 230 -15.05 -7.78 4.63
CA MET A 230 -14.39 -9.03 5.00
C MET A 230 -15.18 -10.24 4.46
N GLY A 231 -15.42 -10.28 3.14
CA GLY A 231 -16.11 -11.43 2.53
C GLY A 231 -17.04 -11.11 1.37
N GLN A 232 -17.27 -9.81 1.08
CA GLN A 232 -18.18 -9.39 -0.01
C GLN A 232 -17.49 -8.48 -1.04
N GLY A 233 -16.16 -8.31 -0.95
CA GLY A 233 -15.40 -7.46 -1.85
C GLY A 233 -15.60 -5.96 -1.59
N ILE A 234 -15.70 -5.18 -2.65
CA ILE A 234 -15.87 -3.73 -2.61
C ILE A 234 -17.35 -3.39 -2.85
N ILE A 235 -17.92 -2.63 -1.93
CA ILE A 235 -19.28 -2.07 -2.04
C ILE A 235 -19.15 -0.57 -2.29
N SER A 236 -19.87 -0.04 -3.27
CA SER A 236 -20.00 1.42 -3.47
C SER A 236 -21.29 1.93 -2.83
N PHE A 237 -21.24 3.18 -2.37
CA PHE A 237 -22.39 3.90 -1.82
C PHE A 237 -22.40 5.31 -2.41
N ASP A 238 -23.51 5.69 -3.01
CA ASP A 238 -23.71 7.05 -3.52
C ASP A 238 -24.26 7.93 -2.41
N THR A 239 -23.50 8.97 -2.03
CA THR A 239 -23.91 9.90 -0.98
C THR A 239 -25.10 10.78 -1.36
N GLN A 240 -25.49 10.86 -2.62
CA GLN A 240 -26.65 11.62 -3.12
C GLN A 240 -27.91 10.77 -3.14
N THR A 241 -27.87 9.59 -3.80
CA THR A 241 -29.04 8.71 -3.89
C THR A 241 -29.23 7.84 -2.64
N LYS A 242 -28.19 7.68 -1.81
CA LYS A 242 -28.16 6.81 -0.63
C LYS A 242 -28.28 5.33 -0.94
N GLU A 243 -27.85 4.94 -2.14
CA GLU A 243 -27.95 3.57 -2.63
C GLU A 243 -26.59 2.85 -2.57
N PHE A 244 -26.65 1.58 -2.22
CA PHE A 244 -25.50 0.67 -2.26
C PHE A 244 -25.50 -0.14 -3.56
N ALA A 245 -24.31 -0.44 -4.06
CA ALA A 245 -24.13 -1.37 -5.17
C ALA A 245 -22.83 -2.19 -4.99
N ARG A 246 -22.80 -3.42 -5.52
CA ARG A 246 -21.53 -4.12 -5.70
C ARG A 246 -20.68 -3.33 -6.68
N PHE A 247 -19.40 -3.21 -6.39
CA PHE A 247 -18.51 -2.48 -7.27
C PHE A 247 -17.74 -3.46 -8.17
N VAL A 248 -16.43 -3.34 -8.26
CA VAL A 248 -15.60 -4.15 -9.16
C VAL A 248 -15.11 -5.39 -8.43
N ASP A 249 -15.23 -6.55 -9.06
CA ASP A 249 -14.62 -7.77 -8.58
C ASP A 249 -13.09 -7.73 -8.82
N VAL A 250 -12.34 -7.85 -7.73
CA VAL A 250 -10.88 -7.90 -7.73
C VAL A 250 -10.36 -9.34 -7.56
N GLY A 251 -11.24 -10.35 -7.69
CA GLY A 251 -10.89 -11.75 -7.52
C GLY A 251 -10.59 -12.16 -6.08
N CYS A 252 -10.99 -11.32 -5.10
CA CYS A 252 -10.90 -11.60 -3.68
C CYS A 252 -11.98 -10.82 -2.92
N ASN A 253 -12.66 -11.50 -2.02
CA ASN A 253 -13.76 -10.91 -1.25
C ASN A 253 -13.29 -10.26 0.06
N VAL A 254 -12.05 -10.46 0.48
CA VAL A 254 -11.47 -9.87 1.68
C VAL A 254 -10.63 -8.65 1.31
N ILE A 255 -11.15 -7.46 1.60
CA ILE A 255 -10.51 -6.18 1.33
C ILE A 255 -9.83 -5.70 2.60
N SER A 256 -8.52 -5.83 2.66
CA SER A 256 -7.70 -5.49 3.83
C SER A 256 -7.31 -4.02 3.87
N SER A 257 -7.12 -3.39 2.70
CA SER A 257 -6.75 -1.98 2.57
C SER A 257 -7.48 -1.35 1.39
N LEU A 258 -7.95 -0.12 1.58
CA LEU A 258 -8.65 0.65 0.54
C LEU A 258 -8.34 2.13 0.69
N SER A 259 -7.80 2.73 -0.36
CA SER A 259 -7.55 4.17 -0.45
C SER A 259 -7.77 4.65 -1.89
N GLY A 260 -7.72 5.94 -2.13
CA GLY A 260 -7.93 6.50 -3.46
C GLY A 260 -7.03 7.71 -3.73
N ASP A 261 -6.83 8.03 -5.01
CA ASP A 261 -6.08 9.20 -5.47
C ASP A 261 -6.88 10.51 -5.39
N GLY A 262 -8.12 10.45 -4.91
CA GLY A 262 -9.07 11.57 -4.89
C GLY A 262 -9.62 11.95 -6.26
N LYS A 263 -9.25 11.27 -7.35
CA LYS A 263 -9.67 11.56 -8.73
C LYS A 263 -10.51 10.43 -9.33
N SER A 264 -9.87 9.31 -9.68
CA SER A 264 -10.53 8.21 -10.39
C SER A 264 -9.92 6.84 -10.15
N LEU A 265 -8.91 6.72 -9.28
CA LEU A 265 -8.26 5.45 -8.98
C LEU A 265 -8.45 5.07 -7.51
N LEU A 266 -8.84 3.82 -7.30
CA LEU A 266 -8.77 3.15 -6.00
C LEU A 266 -7.54 2.24 -5.96
N TYR A 267 -6.89 2.22 -4.82
CA TYR A 267 -5.80 1.30 -4.47
C TYR A 267 -6.34 0.29 -3.47
N VAL A 268 -6.36 -0.96 -3.88
CA VAL A 268 -7.05 -2.04 -3.17
C VAL A 268 -6.05 -3.10 -2.78
N GLY A 269 -5.81 -3.28 -1.49
CA GLY A 269 -5.09 -4.41 -0.92
C GLY A 269 -6.06 -5.53 -0.55
N THR A 270 -5.69 -6.77 -0.87
CA THR A 270 -6.53 -7.94 -0.60
C THR A 270 -5.77 -8.98 0.22
N ASP A 271 -6.49 -9.75 1.02
CA ASP A 271 -5.91 -10.90 1.70
C ASP A 271 -6.04 -12.15 0.83
N GLY A 272 -5.02 -12.35 -0.02
CA GLY A 272 -4.88 -13.53 -0.87
C GLY A 272 -4.78 -13.26 -2.38
N ASN A 273 -5.01 -12.03 -2.88
CA ASN A 273 -4.92 -11.72 -4.32
C ASN A 273 -4.04 -10.52 -4.67
N GLY A 274 -3.23 -10.03 -3.72
CA GLY A 274 -2.28 -8.93 -3.94
C GLY A 274 -2.91 -7.56 -3.96
N VAL A 275 -2.37 -6.65 -4.78
CA VAL A 275 -2.79 -5.24 -4.91
C VAL A 275 -3.43 -5.00 -6.27
N HIS A 276 -4.54 -4.26 -6.27
CA HIS A 276 -5.27 -3.89 -7.48
C HIS A 276 -5.47 -2.38 -7.59
N PHE A 277 -5.30 -1.85 -8.78
CA PHE A 277 -5.66 -0.49 -9.14
C PHE A 277 -6.96 -0.55 -9.91
N VAL A 278 -7.99 0.09 -9.39
CA VAL A 278 -9.34 0.05 -9.93
C VAL A 278 -9.75 1.43 -10.40
N SER A 279 -10.08 1.56 -11.68
CA SER A 279 -10.63 2.82 -12.21
C SER A 279 -12.11 2.91 -11.84
N THR A 280 -12.49 4.00 -11.18
CA THR A 280 -13.88 4.28 -10.81
C THR A 280 -14.72 4.67 -12.01
N ASP A 281 -14.15 5.43 -12.96
CA ASP A 281 -14.83 5.86 -14.19
C ASP A 281 -15.11 4.69 -15.14
N LYS A 282 -14.09 3.82 -15.31
CA LYS A 282 -14.19 2.66 -16.19
C LYS A 282 -14.82 1.44 -15.52
N LYS A 283 -15.02 1.50 -14.21
CA LYS A 283 -15.54 0.39 -13.37
C LYS A 283 -14.82 -0.93 -13.66
N LYS A 284 -13.46 -0.90 -13.66
CA LYS A 284 -12.64 -2.08 -13.92
C LYS A 284 -11.27 -2.01 -13.25
N VAL A 285 -10.70 -3.18 -13.02
CA VAL A 285 -9.29 -3.31 -12.64
C VAL A 285 -8.42 -2.87 -13.81
N VAL A 286 -7.59 -1.85 -13.61
CA VAL A 286 -6.66 -1.34 -14.62
C VAL A 286 -5.27 -1.90 -14.44
N ARG A 287 -4.94 -2.39 -13.24
CA ARG A 287 -3.67 -3.04 -12.91
C ARG A 287 -3.81 -3.96 -11.72
N SER A 288 -3.08 -5.07 -11.76
CA SER A 288 -2.90 -5.99 -10.63
C SER A 288 -1.42 -6.23 -10.40
N MET A 289 -1.03 -6.31 -9.14
CA MET A 289 0.30 -6.69 -8.69
C MET A 289 0.13 -7.88 -7.75
N ARG A 290 0.76 -9.00 -8.09
CA ARG A 290 0.62 -10.26 -7.37
C ARG A 290 1.98 -10.89 -7.17
N HIS A 291 2.06 -11.77 -6.18
CA HIS A 291 3.16 -12.70 -6.08
C HIS A 291 3.05 -13.75 -7.20
N GLU A 292 4.14 -13.92 -7.96
CA GLU A 292 4.26 -14.98 -8.97
C GLU A 292 5.52 -15.79 -8.65
N THR A 293 5.32 -17.08 -8.35
CA THR A 293 6.43 -17.98 -8.00
C THR A 293 7.46 -18.04 -9.11
N GLY A 294 8.74 -17.85 -8.76
CA GLY A 294 9.85 -17.87 -9.71
C GLY A 294 10.11 -16.57 -10.46
N LYS A 295 9.42 -15.48 -10.09
CA LYS A 295 9.68 -14.13 -10.64
C LYS A 295 10.09 -13.17 -9.52
N ASP A 296 11.31 -12.66 -9.58
CA ASP A 296 11.91 -11.83 -8.53
C ASP A 296 11.37 -10.39 -8.46
N GLU A 297 10.73 -9.90 -9.53
CA GLU A 297 10.21 -8.53 -9.62
C GLU A 297 8.74 -8.40 -9.17
N THR A 298 8.16 -9.46 -8.61
CA THR A 298 6.76 -9.49 -8.17
C THR A 298 6.65 -9.25 -6.66
N LEU A 299 5.43 -9.04 -6.16
CA LEU A 299 5.19 -8.98 -4.72
C LEU A 299 5.67 -10.25 -4.01
N ARG A 300 6.20 -10.13 -2.80
CA ARG A 300 6.63 -11.29 -2.00
C ARG A 300 5.45 -12.13 -1.48
N SER A 301 4.24 -11.54 -1.38
CA SER A 301 3.03 -12.23 -0.96
C SER A 301 1.77 -11.64 -1.59
N ASN A 302 0.72 -12.46 -1.68
CA ASN A 302 -0.62 -12.02 -2.04
C ASN A 302 -1.49 -11.64 -0.83
N SER A 303 -1.04 -11.93 0.41
CA SER A 303 -1.72 -11.52 1.64
C SER A 303 -1.25 -10.12 2.05
N VAL A 304 -1.94 -9.11 1.53
CA VAL A 304 -1.65 -7.69 1.73
C VAL A 304 -2.49 -7.14 2.87
N TYR A 305 -1.87 -6.41 3.80
CA TYR A 305 -2.57 -5.79 4.93
C TYR A 305 -2.71 -4.28 4.82
N SER A 306 -1.73 -3.63 4.21
CA SER A 306 -1.76 -2.18 4.01
C SER A 306 -1.15 -1.79 2.67
N VAL A 307 -1.72 -0.77 2.04
CA VAL A 307 -1.23 -0.19 0.79
C VAL A 307 -1.21 1.33 0.93
N LEU A 308 -0.10 1.94 0.59
CA LEU A 308 0.05 3.38 0.46
C LEU A 308 0.63 3.69 -0.92
N VAL A 309 -0.02 4.57 -1.67
CA VAL A 309 0.58 5.20 -2.85
C VAL A 309 0.86 6.65 -2.48
N ASP A 310 2.14 7.02 -2.47
CA ASP A 310 2.54 8.35 -2.07
C ASP A 310 2.46 9.37 -3.21
N LYS A 311 2.71 10.64 -2.91
CA LYS A 311 2.60 11.74 -3.88
C LYS A 311 3.62 11.65 -5.01
N GLU A 312 4.75 10.96 -4.77
CA GLU A 312 5.80 10.69 -5.75
C GLU A 312 5.48 9.48 -6.62
N GLY A 313 4.39 8.76 -6.32
CA GLY A 313 3.96 7.57 -7.05
C GLY A 313 4.63 6.29 -6.60
N LEU A 314 5.36 6.29 -5.48
CA LEU A 314 5.87 5.08 -4.85
C LEU A 314 4.72 4.30 -4.23
N ILE A 315 4.72 3.00 -4.45
CA ILE A 315 3.73 2.08 -3.90
C ILE A 315 4.41 1.30 -2.77
N TRP A 316 3.83 1.41 -1.59
CA TRP A 316 4.25 0.72 -0.37
C TRP A 316 3.22 -0.34 -0.03
N VAL A 317 3.66 -1.56 0.20
CA VAL A 317 2.78 -2.72 0.43
C VAL A 317 3.22 -3.46 1.68
N GLY A 318 2.41 -3.40 2.71
CA GLY A 318 2.63 -4.12 3.97
C GLY A 318 1.95 -5.49 3.95
N PHE A 319 2.66 -6.51 4.43
CA PHE A 319 2.20 -7.90 4.44
C PHE A 319 1.85 -8.41 5.83
N TYR A 320 1.19 -9.55 5.86
CA TYR A 320 0.85 -10.26 7.10
C TYR A 320 2.09 -10.83 7.81
N GLN A 321 3.07 -11.35 7.09
CA GLN A 321 4.24 -12.04 7.69
C GLN A 321 5.54 -11.88 6.90
N LEU A 322 5.61 -10.94 5.96
CA LEU A 322 6.80 -10.76 5.11
C LEU A 322 7.35 -9.33 5.15
N GLY A 323 6.88 -8.49 6.10
CA GLY A 323 7.33 -7.12 6.23
C GLY A 323 6.73 -6.20 5.18
N LEU A 324 7.56 -5.45 4.47
CA LEU A 324 7.16 -4.38 3.57
C LEU A 324 7.83 -4.54 2.21
N ASP A 325 7.06 -4.40 1.13
CA ASP A 325 7.61 -4.14 -0.20
C ASP A 325 7.34 -2.69 -0.61
N TYR A 326 8.28 -2.09 -1.33
CA TYR A 326 8.03 -0.86 -2.02
C TYR A 326 8.58 -0.90 -3.43
N THR A 327 7.95 -0.16 -4.33
CA THR A 327 8.37 -0.13 -5.71
C THR A 327 8.72 1.29 -6.13
N LEU A 328 9.82 1.40 -6.86
CA LEU A 328 10.17 2.59 -7.58
C LEU A 328 9.42 2.57 -8.92
N TYR A 329 8.73 3.66 -9.24
CA TYR A 329 8.22 3.86 -10.57
C TYR A 329 9.41 3.97 -11.52
N GLN A 330 9.71 2.89 -12.22
CA GLN A 330 10.71 2.94 -13.29
C GLN A 330 10.08 3.61 -14.51
N SER A 331 10.53 4.81 -14.81
CA SER A 331 10.13 5.59 -15.99
C SER A 331 10.63 4.97 -17.32
N GLY A 332 11.12 3.74 -17.32
CA GLY A 332 11.71 3.09 -18.48
C GLY A 332 13.11 3.60 -18.85
N LEU A 333 13.64 4.59 -18.11
CA LEU A 333 14.99 5.14 -18.32
C LEU A 333 16.10 4.27 -17.69
N PHE A 334 15.75 3.42 -16.73
CA PHE A 334 16.68 2.52 -16.04
C PHE A 334 16.16 1.09 -16.09
N SER A 335 17.01 0.15 -16.46
CA SER A 335 16.80 -1.28 -16.31
C SER A 335 17.70 -1.78 -15.19
N THR A 336 17.14 -2.46 -14.20
CA THR A 336 17.91 -3.06 -13.11
C THR A 336 18.08 -4.56 -13.40
N TYR A 337 19.30 -5.02 -13.42
CA TYR A 337 19.64 -6.44 -13.51
C TYR A 337 20.00 -6.92 -12.10
N THR A 338 19.00 -7.31 -11.31
CA THR A 338 19.20 -7.76 -9.92
C THR A 338 19.57 -9.23 -9.83
N TYR A 339 19.30 -10.00 -10.87
CA TYR A 339 19.57 -11.43 -10.90
C TYR A 339 19.85 -11.89 -12.33
N ALA A 340 21.11 -12.21 -12.59
CA ALA A 340 21.43 -13.11 -13.68
C ALA A 340 21.68 -14.49 -13.06
N PRO A 341 21.16 -15.59 -13.64
CA PRO A 341 21.38 -16.95 -13.12
C PRO A 341 22.86 -17.37 -13.04
N PHE A 342 23.77 -16.43 -13.26
CA PHE A 342 25.21 -16.60 -13.34
C PHE A 342 26.01 -15.85 -12.28
N PHE A 343 25.34 -15.02 -11.44
CA PHE A 343 25.99 -14.32 -10.35
C PHE A 343 25.89 -15.16 -9.08
N ASP A 344 27.00 -15.74 -8.65
CA ASP A 344 27.06 -16.58 -7.43
C ASP A 344 26.97 -15.74 -6.13
N SER A 345 27.06 -14.42 -6.20
CA SER A 345 26.96 -13.53 -5.04
C SER A 345 26.19 -12.25 -5.35
N ARG A 346 25.40 -11.78 -4.35
CA ARG A 346 24.60 -10.53 -4.42
C ARG A 346 25.47 -9.25 -4.41
N ASP A 347 26.72 -9.34 -3.98
CA ASP A 347 27.61 -8.20 -3.71
C ASP A 347 28.76 -8.08 -4.71
N MET A 348 28.49 -8.34 -5.98
CA MET A 348 29.53 -8.31 -7.01
C MET A 348 29.70 -6.90 -7.57
N PRO A 349 30.82 -6.20 -7.30
CA PRO A 349 31.02 -4.87 -7.83
C PRO A 349 31.23 -4.92 -9.34
N VAL A 350 30.38 -4.23 -10.09
CA VAL A 350 30.56 -3.98 -11.52
C VAL A 350 31.68 -2.95 -11.69
N ARG A 351 32.70 -3.28 -12.48
CA ARG A 351 33.88 -2.44 -12.72
C ARG A 351 33.94 -1.86 -14.11
N ALA A 352 33.30 -2.52 -15.07
CA ALA A 352 33.25 -2.07 -16.45
C ALA A 352 31.93 -2.46 -17.09
N LEU A 353 31.41 -1.60 -17.94
CA LEU A 353 30.20 -1.83 -18.71
C LEU A 353 30.41 -1.38 -20.15
N ALA A 354 30.14 -2.26 -21.12
CA ALA A 354 30.08 -1.92 -22.51
C ALA A 354 28.71 -2.31 -23.08
N ILE A 355 28.05 -1.38 -23.76
CA ILE A 355 26.72 -1.58 -24.33
C ILE A 355 26.78 -1.29 -25.82
N LYS A 356 26.24 -2.21 -26.60
CA LYS A 356 26.02 -2.01 -28.05
C LYS A 356 24.62 -2.50 -28.39
N GLU A 357 23.71 -1.56 -28.62
CA GLU A 357 22.31 -1.83 -28.89
C GLU A 357 21.65 -2.65 -27.74
N LYS A 358 21.33 -3.92 -27.99
CA LYS A 358 20.76 -4.86 -27.02
C LYS A 358 21.77 -5.84 -26.44
N GLU A 359 23.04 -5.72 -26.84
CA GLU A 359 24.14 -6.51 -26.31
C GLU A 359 24.83 -5.75 -25.18
N LYS A 360 25.16 -6.43 -24.09
CA LYS A 360 25.83 -5.86 -22.93
C LYS A 360 26.96 -6.76 -22.47
N LEU A 361 28.10 -6.15 -22.19
CA LEU A 361 29.24 -6.78 -21.55
C LEU A 361 29.44 -6.15 -20.18
N ILE A 362 29.40 -6.95 -19.12
CA ILE A 362 29.55 -6.51 -17.76
C ILE A 362 30.81 -7.14 -17.18
N GLY A 363 31.80 -6.31 -16.88
CA GLY A 363 33.03 -6.71 -16.21
C GLY A 363 32.90 -6.58 -14.71
N SER A 364 33.20 -7.66 -14.00
CA SER A 364 33.15 -7.72 -12.55
C SER A 364 34.42 -8.34 -11.98
N ARG A 365 34.50 -8.44 -10.64
CA ARG A 365 35.57 -9.16 -9.96
C ARG A 365 35.62 -10.64 -10.34
N ASP A 366 34.47 -11.26 -10.61
CA ASP A 366 34.32 -12.71 -10.80
C ASP A 366 34.33 -13.11 -12.28
N GLY A 367 34.49 -12.15 -13.18
CA GLY A 367 34.63 -12.40 -14.64
C GLY A 367 33.85 -11.42 -15.50
N LEU A 368 33.72 -11.80 -16.78
CA LEU A 368 33.01 -11.06 -17.79
C LEU A 368 31.67 -11.74 -18.07
N PHE A 369 30.60 -10.97 -18.12
CA PHE A 369 29.26 -11.44 -18.44
C PHE A 369 28.77 -10.78 -19.72
N TYR A 370 28.24 -11.59 -20.61
CA TYR A 370 27.62 -11.15 -21.87
C TYR A 370 26.12 -11.40 -21.80
N ILE A 371 25.34 -10.39 -22.14
CA ILE A 371 23.89 -10.42 -22.20
C ILE A 371 23.45 -9.97 -23.59
N ASP A 372 22.69 -10.82 -24.27
CA ASP A 372 22.00 -10.51 -25.52
C ASP A 372 20.49 -10.50 -25.21
N GLU A 373 19.92 -9.29 -25.07
CA GLU A 373 18.51 -9.10 -24.72
C GLU A 373 17.55 -9.51 -25.84
N GLU A 374 17.99 -9.42 -27.09
CA GLU A 374 17.14 -9.75 -28.23
C GLU A 374 16.89 -11.26 -28.34
N ASN A 375 17.93 -12.04 -28.11
CA ASN A 375 17.90 -13.51 -28.24
C ASN A 375 17.74 -14.19 -26.87
N HIS A 376 17.59 -13.44 -25.76
CA HIS A 376 17.56 -13.96 -24.40
C HIS A 376 18.74 -14.89 -24.06
N ARG A 377 19.96 -14.53 -24.55
CA ARG A 377 21.16 -15.33 -24.35
C ARG A 377 22.09 -14.68 -23.34
N TYR A 378 22.61 -15.54 -22.46
CA TYR A 378 23.52 -15.12 -21.40
C TYR A 378 24.75 -16.01 -21.44
N LYS A 379 25.96 -15.43 -21.27
CA LYS A 379 27.23 -16.16 -21.18
C LYS A 379 28.08 -15.55 -20.08
N SER A 380 28.73 -16.39 -19.28
CA SER A 380 29.70 -15.97 -18.28
C SER A 380 31.09 -16.50 -18.68
N PHE A 381 32.10 -15.64 -18.56
CA PHE A 381 33.48 -15.97 -18.75
C PHE A 381 34.20 -15.75 -17.42
N LYS A 382 34.48 -16.82 -16.70
CA LYS A 382 35.22 -16.78 -15.43
C LYS A 382 36.68 -16.95 -15.69
N ALA A 383 37.55 -16.21 -14.99
CA ALA A 383 39.00 -16.46 -15.04
C ALA A 383 39.29 -17.83 -14.39
N VAL A 384 39.90 -18.72 -15.16
CA VAL A 384 40.38 -20.00 -14.62
C VAL A 384 41.76 -19.76 -14.04
N SER A 385 41.93 -19.83 -12.73
CA SER A 385 43.23 -19.80 -12.09
C SER A 385 43.89 -21.18 -12.28
N TYR A 386 44.82 -21.29 -13.20
CA TYR A 386 45.70 -22.46 -13.28
C TYR A 386 46.79 -22.35 -12.20
N THR A 387 46.63 -23.12 -11.12
CA THR A 387 47.62 -23.21 -10.05
C THR A 387 48.70 -24.27 -10.27
N HIS A 388 48.75 -24.94 -11.42
CA HIS A 388 49.82 -25.93 -11.75
C HIS A 388 50.43 -25.66 -13.13
N LEU A 389 51.41 -24.77 -13.16
CA LEU A 389 52.48 -24.82 -14.14
C LEU A 389 53.62 -25.68 -13.54
N THR A 390 53.58 -27.00 -13.75
CA THR A 390 54.77 -27.79 -13.61
C THR A 390 55.62 -27.58 -14.86
N LEU A 391 56.73 -26.85 -14.69
CA LEU A 391 57.78 -26.81 -15.72
C LEU A 391 58.32 -28.23 -15.88
N PRO A 392 58.50 -28.75 -17.13
CA PRO A 392 59.21 -29.98 -17.36
C PRO A 392 60.68 -29.75 -16.99
N THR A 393 61.16 -30.46 -16.01
CA THR A 393 62.59 -30.59 -15.75
C THR A 393 63.22 -31.47 -16.84
N THR A 394 64.05 -30.88 -17.67
CA THR A 394 65.00 -31.58 -18.53
C THR A 394 66.17 -32.11 -17.75
#